data_6dfd65963dc89940458893141d7dffaa
#
_entry.id   6dfd65963dc89940458893141d7dffaa
#
_cell.length_a   1.000
_cell.length_b   1.000
_cell.length_c   1.000
_cell.angle_alpha   90.00
_cell.angle_beta   90.00
_cell.angle_gamma   90.00
#
_symmetry.space_group_name_H-M   'P 1'
#
loop_
_entity.id
_entity.type
_entity.pdbx_description
1 polymer ?
#
loop_
_entity_poly.entity_id
_entity_poly.type
_entity_poly.pdbx_seq_one_letter_code
_entity_poly.pdbx_strand_id
1 'polypeptide(L)'
;DVVVVTSGYPRQPGMTREDLIGKNAEIIAQVGAGIRDHAPDAVVIVVTNPLDLMTYHMQKVTGFPSNRVIGQAGVLDSARMAHFIALELGCAEEDVSPMVLGGHGDTMVPLPRYTTVGGIPITQLMSQERIEAISARTASGGGEIVKLLERGSAFYAPGSAAAIMAESVLNNRRRLLPASCHLTGQYGLDEVYIGVPCLLGSNGVEQIFELDLSEGELASLQKSGNFYKNQLKDVLGY
;
A
#
# COMPACT_ATOMS: atom_id res chain seq x y z
N ASP A 1 -4.47 -14.21 15.44
CA ASP A 1 -3.35 -14.59 14.54
C ASP A 1 -3.24 -13.62 13.37
N VAL A 2 -2.08 -13.60 12.72
CA VAL A 2 -1.83 -12.79 11.52
C VAL A 2 -1.29 -13.69 10.42
N VAL A 3 -1.82 -13.54 9.21
CA VAL A 3 -1.31 -14.22 8.02
C VAL A 3 -0.78 -13.17 7.05
N VAL A 4 0.51 -13.30 6.65
CA VAL A 4 1.13 -12.46 5.64
C VAL A 4 1.19 -13.22 4.33
N VAL A 5 0.53 -12.71 3.29
CA VAL A 5 0.42 -13.35 1.98
C VAL A 5 1.40 -12.71 1.01
N THR A 6 2.47 -13.45 0.69
CA THR A 6 3.50 -13.03 -0.28
C THR A 6 3.48 -13.89 -1.55
N SER A 7 2.59 -14.89 -1.59
CA SER A 7 2.46 -15.83 -2.71
C SER A 7 2.03 -15.09 -3.97
N GLY A 8 2.78 -15.24 -5.06
CA GLY A 8 2.46 -14.59 -6.31
C GLY A 8 3.46 -14.91 -7.40
N TYR A 9 3.05 -14.71 -8.64
CA TYR A 9 3.88 -14.87 -9.81
C TYR A 9 4.60 -13.54 -10.10
N PRO A 10 5.92 -13.52 -10.26
CA PRO A 10 6.64 -12.32 -10.64
C PRO A 10 6.35 -11.97 -12.10
N ARG A 11 6.30 -10.68 -12.43
CA ARG A 11 6.15 -10.23 -13.82
C ARG A 11 7.33 -10.74 -14.66
N GLN A 12 7.01 -11.41 -15.76
CA GLN A 12 8.01 -11.90 -16.71
C GLN A 12 8.05 -11.02 -17.97
N PRO A 13 9.18 -10.99 -18.70
CA PRO A 13 9.23 -10.34 -20.00
C PRO A 13 8.16 -10.90 -20.94
N GLY A 14 7.42 -10.01 -21.60
CA GLY A 14 6.33 -10.37 -22.52
C GLY A 14 4.96 -10.58 -21.88
N MET A 15 4.86 -10.59 -20.54
CA MET A 15 3.56 -10.62 -19.87
C MET A 15 2.88 -9.26 -19.92
N THR A 16 1.60 -9.28 -20.29
CA THR A 16 0.72 -8.12 -20.11
C THR A 16 0.40 -7.91 -18.63
N ARG A 17 -0.21 -6.79 -18.30
CA ARG A 17 -0.68 -6.51 -16.94
C ARG A 17 -1.84 -7.45 -16.57
N GLU A 18 -2.74 -7.67 -17.50
CA GLU A 18 -3.91 -8.54 -17.37
C GLU A 18 -3.50 -9.99 -17.12
N ASP A 19 -2.49 -10.50 -17.83
CA ASP A 19 -1.94 -11.84 -17.60
C ASP A 19 -1.42 -12.02 -16.18
N LEU A 20 -0.73 -11.01 -15.65
CA LEU A 20 -0.21 -11.03 -14.29
C LEU A 20 -1.34 -11.01 -13.26
N ILE A 21 -2.37 -10.18 -13.48
CA ILE A 21 -3.55 -10.10 -12.62
C ILE A 21 -4.25 -11.46 -12.56
N GLY A 22 -4.54 -12.06 -13.72
CA GLY A 22 -5.23 -13.35 -13.80
C GLY A 22 -4.47 -14.46 -13.07
N LYS A 23 -3.16 -14.60 -13.32
CA LYS A 23 -2.33 -15.61 -12.64
C LYS A 23 -2.27 -15.42 -11.13
N ASN A 24 -2.12 -14.19 -10.68
CA ASN A 24 -2.06 -13.92 -9.24
C ASN A 24 -3.44 -14.05 -8.58
N ALA A 25 -4.52 -13.77 -9.28
CA ALA A 25 -5.86 -14.03 -8.78
C ALA A 25 -6.11 -15.52 -8.50
N GLU A 26 -5.66 -16.43 -9.40
CA GLU A 26 -5.74 -17.87 -9.16
C GLU A 26 -4.95 -18.31 -7.92
N ILE A 27 -3.74 -17.77 -7.73
CA ILE A 27 -2.92 -18.05 -6.54
C ILE A 27 -3.60 -17.53 -5.27
N ILE A 28 -4.08 -16.30 -5.30
CA ILE A 28 -4.79 -15.68 -4.17
C ILE A 28 -6.07 -16.45 -3.84
N ALA A 29 -6.79 -16.95 -4.85
CA ALA A 29 -7.97 -17.78 -4.62
C ALA A 29 -7.64 -19.07 -3.85
N GLN A 30 -6.57 -19.76 -4.23
CA GLN A 30 -6.13 -20.99 -3.54
C GLN A 30 -5.65 -20.70 -2.10
N VAL A 31 -4.80 -19.67 -1.93
CA VAL A 31 -4.29 -19.28 -0.61
C VAL A 31 -5.42 -18.77 0.29
N GLY A 32 -6.32 -17.96 -0.25
CA GLY A 32 -7.47 -17.41 0.48
C GLY A 32 -8.43 -18.49 0.96
N ALA A 33 -8.69 -19.53 0.13
CA ALA A 33 -9.49 -20.67 0.55
C ALA A 33 -8.83 -21.41 1.74
N GLY A 34 -7.51 -21.66 1.68
CA GLY A 34 -6.77 -22.26 2.79
C GLY A 34 -6.82 -21.42 4.06
N ILE A 35 -6.68 -20.08 3.95
CA ILE A 35 -6.77 -19.17 5.10
C ILE A 35 -8.17 -19.22 5.70
N ARG A 36 -9.22 -19.16 4.89
CA ARG A 36 -10.61 -19.25 5.34
C ARG A 36 -10.87 -20.54 6.13
N ASP A 37 -10.37 -21.66 5.63
CA ASP A 37 -10.66 -22.99 6.17
C ASP A 37 -9.83 -23.32 7.43
N HIS A 38 -8.62 -22.75 7.57
CA HIS A 38 -7.68 -23.09 8.65
C HIS A 38 -7.36 -21.95 9.62
N ALA A 39 -7.66 -20.71 9.27
CA ALA A 39 -7.41 -19.53 10.11
C ALA A 39 -8.54 -18.49 9.99
N PRO A 40 -9.80 -18.88 10.31
CA PRO A 40 -10.99 -18.06 10.04
C PRO A 40 -11.02 -16.73 10.81
N ASP A 41 -10.27 -16.62 11.88
CA ASP A 41 -10.22 -15.40 12.71
C ASP A 41 -8.97 -14.55 12.49
N ALA A 42 -8.12 -14.92 11.52
CA ALA A 42 -6.88 -14.20 11.28
C ALA A 42 -7.12 -12.81 10.65
N VAL A 43 -6.18 -11.89 10.94
CA VAL A 43 -5.97 -10.69 10.15
C VAL A 43 -5.01 -11.03 9.01
N VAL A 44 -5.39 -10.69 7.78
CA VAL A 44 -4.64 -11.02 6.57
C VAL A 44 -3.96 -9.77 6.02
N ILE A 45 -2.63 -9.82 5.90
CA ILE A 45 -1.82 -8.76 5.28
C ILE A 45 -1.36 -9.24 3.92
N VAL A 46 -1.86 -8.62 2.86
CA VAL A 46 -1.53 -8.97 1.47
C VAL A 46 -0.33 -8.14 1.01
N VAL A 47 0.67 -8.83 0.42
CA VAL A 47 1.88 -8.23 -0.18
C VAL A 47 1.93 -8.47 -1.69
N THR A 48 1.18 -9.47 -2.16
CA THR A 48 1.15 -9.90 -3.57
C THR A 48 0.66 -8.78 -4.51
N ASN A 49 1.41 -8.56 -5.60
CA ASN A 49 1.07 -7.56 -6.61
C ASN A 49 0.23 -8.15 -7.78
N PRO A 50 -0.62 -7.33 -8.41
CA PRO A 50 -0.94 -5.92 -8.11
C PRO A 50 -1.71 -5.79 -6.79
N LEU A 51 -1.09 -5.12 -5.82
CA LEU A 51 -1.45 -5.19 -4.41
C LEU A 51 -2.92 -4.89 -4.12
N ASP A 52 -3.42 -3.75 -4.58
CA ASP A 52 -4.77 -3.29 -4.28
C ASP A 52 -5.84 -4.24 -4.84
N LEU A 53 -5.61 -4.78 -6.05
CA LEU A 53 -6.47 -5.78 -6.69
C LEU A 53 -6.44 -7.12 -5.96
N MET A 54 -5.25 -7.58 -5.58
CA MET A 54 -5.09 -8.85 -4.88
C MET A 54 -5.64 -8.79 -3.46
N THR A 55 -5.58 -7.63 -2.82
CA THR A 55 -6.21 -7.40 -1.51
C THR A 55 -7.73 -7.47 -1.60
N TYR A 56 -8.32 -6.81 -2.60
CA TYR A 56 -9.75 -6.91 -2.88
C TYR A 56 -10.17 -8.35 -3.15
N HIS A 57 -9.44 -9.03 -4.03
CA HIS A 57 -9.72 -10.41 -4.39
C HIS A 57 -9.59 -11.36 -3.18
N MET A 58 -8.59 -11.18 -2.32
CA MET A 58 -8.42 -11.92 -1.07
C MET A 58 -9.64 -11.76 -0.16
N GLN A 59 -10.14 -10.54 -0.01
CA GLN A 59 -11.34 -10.27 0.79
C GLN A 59 -12.57 -10.99 0.23
N LYS A 60 -12.76 -10.98 -1.09
CA LYS A 60 -13.89 -11.70 -1.73
C LYS A 60 -13.77 -13.22 -1.58
N VAL A 61 -12.59 -13.78 -1.75
CA VAL A 61 -12.35 -15.24 -1.63
C VAL A 61 -12.52 -15.72 -0.19
N THR A 62 -11.98 -15.00 0.78
CA THR A 62 -12.09 -15.39 2.19
C THR A 62 -13.47 -15.14 2.75
N GLY A 63 -14.20 -14.12 2.25
CA GLY A 63 -15.43 -13.63 2.85
C GLY A 63 -15.22 -12.97 4.21
N PHE A 64 -13.97 -12.65 4.57
CA PHE A 64 -13.67 -12.00 5.84
C PHE A 64 -14.18 -10.57 5.86
N PRO A 65 -14.50 -10.01 7.04
CA PRO A 65 -14.77 -8.59 7.19
C PRO A 65 -13.62 -7.77 6.63
N SER A 66 -13.93 -6.69 5.92
CA SER A 66 -12.92 -5.90 5.20
C SER A 66 -11.83 -5.30 6.10
N ASN A 67 -12.15 -5.03 7.37
CA ASN A 67 -11.17 -4.58 8.35
C ASN A 67 -10.09 -5.62 8.69
N ARG A 68 -10.32 -6.91 8.40
CA ARG A 68 -9.36 -7.99 8.64
C ARG A 68 -8.54 -8.37 7.42
N VAL A 69 -8.77 -7.75 6.26
CA VAL A 69 -7.97 -7.97 5.04
C VAL A 69 -7.35 -6.63 4.63
N ILE A 70 -6.04 -6.54 4.60
CA ILE A 70 -5.31 -5.28 4.49
C ILE A 70 -4.18 -5.45 3.49
N GLY A 71 -3.96 -4.46 2.62
CA GLY A 71 -2.83 -4.45 1.70
C GLY A 71 -1.63 -3.69 2.28
N GLN A 72 -0.46 -4.29 2.14
CA GLN A 72 0.82 -3.65 2.50
C GLN A 72 1.25 -2.72 1.34
N ALA A 73 0.96 -1.43 1.48
CA ALA A 73 1.19 -0.42 0.43
C ALA A 73 1.93 0.80 1.00
N GLY A 74 1.20 1.74 1.53
CA GLY A 74 1.71 3.04 1.94
C GLY A 74 2.80 2.98 3.02
N VAL A 75 2.83 1.95 3.88
CA VAL A 75 3.94 1.75 4.85
C VAL A 75 5.28 1.60 4.12
N LEU A 76 5.32 0.80 3.05
CA LEU A 76 6.52 0.63 2.23
C LEU A 76 6.83 1.89 1.43
N ASP A 77 5.84 2.50 0.80
CA ASP A 77 6.02 3.67 -0.06
C ASP A 77 6.46 4.89 0.76
N SER A 78 5.90 5.04 1.96
CA SER A 78 6.33 6.05 2.93
C SER A 78 7.78 5.82 3.41
N ALA A 79 8.18 4.58 3.68
CA ALA A 79 9.57 4.28 4.04
C ALA A 79 10.57 4.65 2.93
N ARG A 80 10.22 4.43 1.67
CA ARG A 80 11.03 4.88 0.53
C ARG A 80 11.15 6.41 0.48
N MET A 81 10.01 7.10 0.68
CA MET A 81 10.00 8.56 0.72
C MET A 81 10.84 9.10 1.89
N ALA A 82 10.76 8.46 3.07
CA ALA A 82 11.60 8.80 4.21
C ALA A 82 13.08 8.71 3.88
N HIS A 83 13.49 7.61 3.26
CA HIS A 83 14.88 7.40 2.84
C HIS A 83 15.37 8.50 1.90
N PHE A 84 14.59 8.85 0.87
CA PHE A 84 15.01 9.87 -0.08
C PHE A 84 15.05 11.28 0.52
N ILE A 85 14.12 11.59 1.44
CA ILE A 85 14.15 12.85 2.20
C ILE A 85 15.39 12.91 3.12
N ALA A 86 15.66 11.82 3.84
CA ALA A 86 16.80 11.73 4.75
C ALA A 86 18.14 11.92 4.00
N LEU A 87 18.28 11.30 2.81
CA LEU A 87 19.43 11.48 1.95
C LEU A 87 19.60 12.94 1.48
N GLU A 88 18.50 13.60 1.12
CA GLU A 88 18.52 15.00 0.65
C GLU A 88 18.92 15.98 1.76
N LEU A 89 18.43 15.77 2.96
CA LEU A 89 18.65 16.67 4.10
C LEU A 89 19.88 16.28 4.95
N GLY A 90 20.44 15.09 4.73
CA GLY A 90 21.53 14.58 5.57
C GLY A 90 21.11 14.30 7.02
N CYS A 91 19.84 13.92 7.25
CA CYS A 91 19.30 13.62 8.57
C CYS A 91 19.03 12.11 8.75
N ALA A 92 18.64 11.70 9.96
CA ALA A 92 18.24 10.34 10.26
C ALA A 92 16.87 10.02 9.65
N GLU A 93 16.68 8.80 9.10
CA GLU A 93 15.39 8.36 8.53
C GLU A 93 14.27 8.31 9.60
N GLU A 94 14.60 8.03 10.85
CA GLU A 94 13.68 7.97 12.01
C GLU A 94 13.05 9.33 12.33
N ASP A 95 13.69 10.43 11.94
CA ASP A 95 13.13 11.78 12.10
C ASP A 95 12.12 12.14 11.00
N VAL A 96 12.07 11.35 9.92
CA VAL A 96 11.18 11.61 8.78
C VAL A 96 9.85 10.88 8.96
N SER A 97 8.76 11.62 8.98
CA SER A 97 7.39 11.09 9.06
C SER A 97 6.63 11.40 7.77
N PRO A 98 6.74 10.55 6.75
CA PRO A 98 6.10 10.76 5.45
C PRO A 98 4.69 10.18 5.41
N MET A 99 3.88 10.70 4.48
CA MET A 99 2.54 10.20 4.18
C MET A 99 2.40 9.98 2.67
N VAL A 100 2.18 8.72 2.27
CA VAL A 100 1.93 8.34 0.89
C VAL A 100 0.62 7.56 0.81
N LEU A 101 -0.31 8.06 0.03
CA LEU A 101 -1.62 7.47 -0.22
C LEU A 101 -1.71 6.91 -1.64
N GLY A 102 -2.91 6.47 -2.01
CA GLY A 102 -3.19 6.00 -3.36
C GLY A 102 -2.81 4.54 -3.59
N GLY A 103 -2.91 4.08 -4.83
CA GLY A 103 -2.59 2.72 -5.20
C GLY A 103 -1.08 2.45 -5.17
N HIS A 104 -0.73 1.23 -4.80
CA HIS A 104 0.67 0.81 -4.74
C HIS A 104 1.29 0.67 -6.13
N GLY A 105 2.06 1.66 -6.57
CA GLY A 105 2.72 1.74 -7.87
C GLY A 105 2.66 3.14 -8.46
N ASP A 106 2.53 3.24 -9.80
CA ASP A 106 2.61 4.50 -10.54
C ASP A 106 1.51 5.52 -10.20
N THR A 107 0.47 5.09 -9.49
CA THR A 107 -0.67 5.93 -9.12
C THR A 107 -0.69 6.33 -7.64
N MET A 108 0.43 6.12 -6.92
CA MET A 108 0.56 6.59 -5.55
C MET A 108 0.48 8.13 -5.46
N VAL A 109 0.06 8.61 -4.31
CA VAL A 109 -0.15 10.04 -4.03
C VAL A 109 0.68 10.42 -2.81
N PRO A 110 1.96 10.80 -2.99
CA PRO A 110 2.76 11.38 -1.92
C PRO A 110 2.13 12.70 -1.45
N LEU A 111 2.12 12.91 -0.13
CA LEU A 111 1.54 14.10 0.49
C LEU A 111 2.61 14.95 1.20
N PRO A 112 3.29 15.87 0.49
CA PRO A 112 4.32 16.73 1.09
C PRO A 112 3.80 17.58 2.26
N ARG A 113 2.53 18.03 2.21
CA ARG A 113 1.91 18.82 3.28
C ARG A 113 1.76 18.04 4.60
N TYR A 114 1.66 16.71 4.50
CA TYR A 114 1.54 15.80 5.64
C TYR A 114 2.85 15.07 5.93
N THR A 115 3.94 15.48 5.29
CA THR A 115 5.27 14.90 5.49
C THR A 115 6.13 15.86 6.31
N THR A 116 6.71 15.37 7.40
CA THR A 116 7.51 16.19 8.31
C THR A 116 8.88 15.54 8.58
N VAL A 117 9.83 16.37 9.01
CA VAL A 117 11.12 15.95 9.56
C VAL A 117 11.29 16.62 10.92
N GLY A 118 11.39 15.83 11.99
CA GLY A 118 11.41 16.37 13.36
C GLY A 118 10.19 17.24 13.70
N GLY A 119 9.04 16.97 13.07
CA GLY A 119 7.81 17.77 13.21
C GLY A 119 7.73 19.02 12.32
N ILE A 120 8.78 19.32 11.52
CA ILE A 120 8.79 20.46 10.60
C ILE A 120 8.30 19.99 9.23
N PRO A 121 7.28 20.63 8.61
CA PRO A 121 6.85 20.28 7.26
C PRO A 121 7.98 20.38 6.24
N ILE A 122 8.11 19.37 5.36
CA ILE A 122 9.19 19.37 4.34
C ILE A 122 9.11 20.57 3.39
N THR A 123 7.92 21.15 3.23
CA THR A 123 7.73 22.36 2.43
C THR A 123 8.46 23.60 2.96
N GLN A 124 8.92 23.55 4.22
CA GLN A 124 9.76 24.60 4.83
C GLN A 124 11.27 24.25 4.79
N LEU A 125 11.61 23.00 4.49
CA LEU A 125 12.98 22.50 4.55
C LEU A 125 13.64 22.37 3.17
N MET A 126 12.85 22.26 2.11
CA MET A 126 13.37 22.11 0.75
C MET A 126 12.48 22.79 -0.29
N SER A 127 13.03 23.03 -1.48
CA SER A 127 12.29 23.65 -2.58
C SER A 127 11.22 22.71 -3.14
N GLN A 128 10.20 23.30 -3.76
CA GLN A 128 9.12 22.55 -4.42
C GLN A 128 9.66 21.58 -5.49
N GLU A 129 10.66 22.01 -6.26
CA GLU A 129 11.32 21.19 -7.28
C GLU A 129 11.93 19.91 -6.68
N ARG A 130 12.60 20.02 -5.51
CA ARG A 130 13.20 18.86 -4.83
C ARG A 130 12.13 17.93 -4.28
N ILE A 131 11.05 18.47 -3.73
CA ILE A 131 9.91 17.70 -3.26
C ILE A 131 9.28 16.89 -4.40
N GLU A 132 9.08 17.51 -5.55
CA GLU A 132 8.54 16.84 -6.75
C GLU A 132 9.46 15.74 -7.26
N ALA A 133 10.77 15.98 -7.31
CA ALA A 133 11.77 14.99 -7.70
C ALA A 133 11.77 13.78 -6.75
N ILE A 134 11.71 14.01 -5.43
CA ILE A 134 11.64 12.96 -4.43
C ILE A 134 10.31 12.18 -4.56
N SER A 135 9.19 12.86 -4.74
CA SER A 135 7.88 12.24 -4.94
C SER A 135 7.87 11.34 -6.17
N ALA A 136 8.42 11.78 -7.29
CA ALA A 136 8.54 11.00 -8.52
C ALA A 136 9.47 9.78 -8.33
N ARG A 137 10.59 9.94 -7.62
CA ARG A 137 11.50 8.83 -7.31
C ARG A 137 10.85 7.82 -6.37
N THR A 138 10.05 8.26 -5.41
CA THR A 138 9.29 7.38 -4.51
C THR A 138 8.37 6.47 -5.31
N ALA A 139 7.64 7.01 -6.28
CA ALA A 139 6.73 6.24 -7.13
C ALA A 139 7.48 5.18 -7.99
N SER A 140 8.70 5.46 -8.42
CA SER A 140 9.52 4.54 -9.22
C SER A 140 10.48 3.65 -8.41
N GLY A 141 10.56 3.84 -7.09
CA GLY A 141 11.57 3.22 -6.22
C GLY A 141 11.59 1.69 -6.25
N GLY A 142 10.42 1.05 -6.40
CA GLY A 142 10.35 -0.41 -6.58
C GLY A 142 11.02 -0.88 -7.86
N GLY A 143 10.79 -0.18 -8.96
CA GLY A 143 11.41 -0.47 -10.25
C GLY A 143 12.93 -0.21 -10.25
N GLU A 144 13.40 0.82 -9.53
CA GLU A 144 14.84 1.11 -9.34
C GLU A 144 15.54 -0.08 -8.67
N ILE A 145 14.97 -0.62 -7.59
CA ILE A 145 15.53 -1.78 -6.87
C ILE A 145 15.54 -3.04 -7.75
N VAL A 146 14.45 -3.33 -8.45
CA VAL A 146 14.37 -4.51 -9.34
C VAL A 146 15.40 -4.43 -10.46
N LYS A 147 15.62 -3.23 -11.01
CA LYS A 147 16.65 -3.01 -12.05
C LYS A 147 18.07 -3.25 -11.51
N LEU A 148 18.34 -2.86 -10.27
CA LEU A 148 19.65 -3.08 -9.62
C LEU A 148 19.88 -4.55 -9.25
N LEU A 149 18.83 -5.27 -8.87
CA LEU A 149 18.91 -6.69 -8.51
C LEU A 149 19.02 -7.63 -9.73
N GLU A 150 18.67 -7.16 -10.92
CA GLU A 150 18.63 -7.90 -12.20
C GLU A 150 17.67 -9.11 -12.19
N ARG A 151 17.41 -9.72 -11.04
CA ARG A 151 16.53 -10.89 -10.85
C ARG A 151 15.65 -10.73 -9.62
N GLY A 152 14.41 -11.22 -9.71
CA GLY A 152 13.46 -11.24 -8.59
C GLY A 152 12.73 -9.91 -8.40
N SER A 153 12.24 -9.70 -7.20
CA SER A 153 11.57 -8.46 -6.77
C SER A 153 12.22 -7.92 -5.50
N ALA A 154 11.96 -6.66 -5.16
CA ALA A 154 12.37 -6.11 -3.88
C ALA A 154 11.69 -6.91 -2.75
N PHE A 155 12.46 -7.40 -1.77
CA PHE A 155 11.92 -8.24 -0.69
C PHE A 155 12.30 -7.76 0.72
N TYR A 156 13.42 -7.10 0.92
CA TYR A 156 13.81 -6.60 2.25
C TYR A 156 12.86 -5.53 2.78
N ALA A 157 12.64 -4.46 2.02
CA ALA A 157 11.74 -3.38 2.44
C ALA A 157 10.27 -3.83 2.53
N PRO A 158 9.72 -4.62 1.58
CA PRO A 158 8.40 -5.23 1.75
C PRO A 158 8.29 -6.12 3.00
N GLY A 159 9.32 -6.92 3.30
CA GLY A 159 9.36 -7.76 4.50
C GLY A 159 9.33 -6.94 5.79
N SER A 160 10.14 -5.88 5.85
CA SER A 160 10.17 -4.95 6.99
C SER A 160 8.82 -4.24 7.18
N ALA A 161 8.21 -3.74 6.11
CA ALA A 161 6.91 -3.08 6.17
C ALA A 161 5.79 -4.04 6.63
N ALA A 162 5.79 -5.28 6.12
CA ALA A 162 4.86 -6.31 6.56
C ALA A 162 5.06 -6.67 8.05
N ALA A 163 6.31 -6.74 8.52
CA ALA A 163 6.62 -6.98 9.93
C ALA A 163 6.09 -5.86 10.84
N ILE A 164 6.26 -4.59 10.44
CA ILE A 164 5.71 -3.43 11.16
C ILE A 164 4.17 -3.52 11.29
N MET A 165 3.50 -3.90 10.22
CA MET A 165 2.04 -4.06 10.23
C MET A 165 1.63 -5.25 11.12
N ALA A 166 2.29 -6.40 10.97
CA ALA A 166 2.01 -7.59 11.78
C ALA A 166 2.25 -7.32 13.27
N GLU A 167 3.32 -6.62 13.62
CA GLU A 167 3.61 -6.21 15.01
C GLU A 167 2.52 -5.30 15.57
N SER A 168 1.98 -4.38 14.76
CA SER A 168 0.88 -3.50 15.18
C SER A 168 -0.37 -4.29 15.53
N VAL A 169 -0.70 -5.32 14.75
CA VAL A 169 -1.83 -6.21 15.00
C VAL A 169 -1.59 -7.11 16.21
N LEU A 170 -0.48 -7.85 16.23
CA LEU A 170 -0.17 -8.84 17.27
C LEU A 170 -0.05 -8.24 18.68
N ASN A 171 0.52 -7.04 18.77
CA ASN A 171 0.75 -6.35 20.03
C ASN A 171 -0.29 -5.26 20.32
N ASN A 172 -1.35 -5.18 19.52
CA ASN A 172 -2.39 -4.15 19.62
C ASN A 172 -1.82 -2.73 19.76
N ARG A 173 -0.81 -2.40 18.95
CA ARG A 173 -0.11 -1.11 19.06
C ARG A 173 -0.95 0.08 18.60
N ARG A 174 -2.00 -0.17 17.84
CA ARG A 174 -2.91 0.85 17.31
C ARG A 174 -2.14 1.97 16.62
N ARG A 175 -1.22 1.59 15.71
CA ARG A 175 -0.43 2.54 14.96
C ARG A 175 -1.27 3.18 13.85
N LEU A 176 -1.09 4.48 13.66
CA LEU A 176 -1.60 5.17 12.48
C LEU A 176 -0.60 4.94 11.34
N LEU A 177 -1.01 4.17 10.34
CA LEU A 177 -0.18 3.75 9.21
C LEU A 177 -0.96 3.94 7.89
N PRO A 178 -0.30 4.34 6.80
CA PRO A 178 -0.92 4.27 5.48
C PRO A 178 -0.91 2.82 4.98
N ALA A 179 -2.08 2.28 4.71
CA ALA A 179 -2.25 0.90 4.21
C ALA A 179 -3.40 0.84 3.20
N SER A 180 -3.42 -0.18 2.35
CA SER A 180 -4.51 -0.41 1.41
C SER A 180 -5.71 -0.97 2.17
N CYS A 181 -6.76 -0.17 2.28
CA CYS A 181 -7.99 -0.45 3.02
C CYS A 181 -9.19 -0.42 2.07
N HIS A 182 -10.23 -1.18 2.42
CA HIS A 182 -11.51 -1.13 1.72
C HIS A 182 -12.24 0.18 2.02
N LEU A 183 -12.57 0.94 0.99
CA LEU A 183 -13.31 2.18 1.12
C LEU A 183 -14.80 1.96 0.85
N THR A 184 -15.62 2.65 1.64
CA THR A 184 -17.09 2.62 1.60
C THR A 184 -17.66 4.04 1.62
N GLY A 185 -17.08 4.93 0.82
CA GLY A 185 -17.47 6.33 0.68
C GLY A 185 -16.38 7.35 1.02
N GLN A 186 -15.33 6.94 1.77
CA GLN A 186 -14.23 7.84 2.12
C GLN A 186 -13.56 8.43 0.86
N TYR A 187 -13.22 9.71 0.90
CA TYR A 187 -12.67 10.46 -0.23
C TYR A 187 -13.54 10.43 -1.50
N GLY A 188 -14.83 10.08 -1.38
CA GLY A 188 -15.75 9.87 -2.51
C GLY A 188 -15.46 8.59 -3.30
N LEU A 189 -14.72 7.64 -2.73
CA LEU A 189 -14.42 6.34 -3.30
C LEU A 189 -15.20 5.24 -2.57
N ASP A 190 -15.67 4.25 -3.33
CA ASP A 190 -16.47 3.15 -2.82
C ASP A 190 -16.11 1.84 -3.52
N GLU A 191 -16.22 0.71 -2.83
CA GLU A 191 -15.95 -0.63 -3.34
C GLU A 191 -14.55 -0.75 -4.01
N VAL A 192 -13.52 -0.25 -3.34
CA VAL A 192 -12.13 -0.32 -3.79
C VAL A 192 -11.18 -0.43 -2.59
N TYR A 193 -10.10 -1.17 -2.76
CA TYR A 193 -8.95 -1.14 -1.85
C TYR A 193 -7.92 -0.14 -2.38
N ILE A 194 -7.48 0.77 -1.52
CA ILE A 194 -6.48 1.78 -1.86
C ILE A 194 -5.77 2.28 -0.60
N GLY A 195 -4.54 2.73 -0.74
CA GLY A 195 -3.74 3.27 0.36
C GLY A 195 -4.33 4.53 0.97
N VAL A 196 -4.70 4.47 2.25
CA VAL A 196 -5.22 5.56 3.06
C VAL A 196 -4.68 5.47 4.49
N PRO A 197 -4.69 6.56 5.28
CA PRO A 197 -4.28 6.50 6.67
C PRO A 197 -5.30 5.71 7.49
N CYS A 198 -4.82 4.71 8.20
CA CYS A 198 -5.67 3.89 9.06
C CYS A 198 -5.04 3.63 10.43
N LEU A 199 -5.88 3.40 11.42
CA LEU A 199 -5.49 2.89 12.73
C LEU A 199 -5.47 1.37 12.66
N LEU A 200 -4.29 0.79 12.80
CA LEU A 200 -4.07 -0.65 12.71
C LEU A 200 -3.83 -1.24 14.10
N GLY A 201 -4.78 -2.02 14.59
CA GLY A 201 -4.75 -2.67 15.88
C GLY A 201 -5.06 -4.17 15.81
N SER A 202 -5.36 -4.79 16.95
CA SER A 202 -5.57 -6.25 17.05
C SER A 202 -6.74 -6.78 16.21
N ASN A 203 -7.71 -5.94 15.86
CA ASN A 203 -8.84 -6.30 15.02
C ASN A 203 -8.61 -5.99 13.53
N GLY A 204 -7.38 -5.67 13.13
CA GLY A 204 -7.06 -5.18 11.80
C GLY A 204 -7.24 -3.66 11.73
N VAL A 205 -7.89 -3.16 10.67
CA VAL A 205 -8.19 -1.73 10.49
C VAL A 205 -9.33 -1.35 11.43
N GLU A 206 -9.03 -0.54 12.45
CA GLU A 206 -10.03 -0.10 13.43
C GLU A 206 -10.70 1.22 13.02
N GLN A 207 -9.97 2.06 12.27
CA GLN A 207 -10.47 3.34 11.78
C GLN A 207 -9.70 3.79 10.54
N ILE A 208 -10.38 4.38 9.57
CA ILE A 208 -9.79 5.12 8.45
C ILE A 208 -9.92 6.62 8.77
N PHE A 209 -8.84 7.37 8.53
CA PHE A 209 -8.84 8.83 8.72
C PHE A 209 -8.89 9.50 7.36
N GLU A 210 -9.85 10.40 7.18
CA GLU A 210 -9.90 11.29 6.03
C GLU A 210 -9.09 12.54 6.33
N LEU A 211 -8.03 12.77 5.55
CA LEU A 211 -7.22 13.98 5.63
C LEU A 211 -7.88 15.11 4.83
N ASP A 212 -7.65 16.34 5.25
CA ASP A 212 -8.04 17.53 4.50
C ASP A 212 -7.09 17.70 3.28
N LEU A 213 -7.44 17.03 2.19
CA LEU A 213 -6.68 17.06 0.94
C LEU A 213 -7.01 18.32 0.14
N SER A 214 -6.02 18.88 -0.54
CA SER A 214 -6.28 19.88 -1.58
C SER A 214 -7.08 19.27 -2.73
N GLU A 215 -7.71 20.10 -3.55
CA GLU A 215 -8.47 19.64 -4.73
C GLU A 215 -7.61 18.76 -5.64
N GLY A 216 -6.33 19.12 -5.84
CA GLY A 216 -5.40 18.35 -6.68
C GLY A 216 -5.00 16.99 -6.07
N GLU A 217 -4.76 16.95 -4.74
CA GLU A 217 -4.45 15.72 -4.01
C GLU A 217 -5.67 14.77 -4.02
N LEU A 218 -6.85 15.31 -3.75
CA LEU A 218 -8.10 14.54 -3.77
C LEU A 218 -8.40 13.99 -5.17
N ALA A 219 -8.28 14.82 -6.20
CA ALA A 219 -8.48 14.38 -7.59
C ALA A 219 -7.48 13.28 -7.99
N SER A 220 -6.23 13.38 -7.55
CA SER A 220 -5.21 12.35 -7.77
C SER A 220 -5.55 11.03 -7.07
N LEU A 221 -6.00 11.10 -5.82
CA LEU A 221 -6.43 9.93 -5.06
C LEU A 221 -7.67 9.27 -5.70
N GLN A 222 -8.67 10.05 -6.10
CA GLN A 222 -9.87 9.56 -6.79
C GLN A 222 -9.52 8.93 -8.15
N LYS A 223 -8.63 9.55 -8.92
CA LYS A 223 -8.14 8.98 -10.18
C LYS A 223 -7.47 7.63 -9.95
N SER A 224 -6.64 7.51 -8.92
CA SER A 224 -5.99 6.27 -8.52
C SER A 224 -7.02 5.20 -8.14
N GLY A 225 -7.98 5.51 -7.27
CA GLY A 225 -9.04 4.57 -6.86
C GLY A 225 -9.90 4.10 -8.02
N ASN A 226 -10.34 5.02 -8.87
CA ASN A 226 -11.14 4.69 -10.04
C ASN A 226 -10.38 3.82 -11.06
N PHE A 227 -9.07 4.02 -11.20
CA PHE A 227 -8.22 3.16 -12.01
C PHE A 227 -8.28 1.70 -11.53
N TYR A 228 -8.11 1.44 -10.24
CA TYR A 228 -8.19 0.09 -9.68
C TYR A 228 -9.61 -0.48 -9.73
N LYS A 229 -10.64 0.34 -9.49
CA LYS A 229 -12.05 -0.08 -9.63
C LYS A 229 -12.37 -0.57 -11.05
N ASN A 230 -11.88 0.13 -12.07
CA ASN A 230 -12.05 -0.31 -13.47
C ASN A 230 -11.32 -1.63 -13.72
N GLN A 231 -10.10 -1.80 -13.24
CA GLN A 231 -9.33 -3.04 -13.37
C GLN A 231 -10.03 -4.24 -12.68
N LEU A 232 -10.64 -4.03 -11.50
CA LEU A 232 -11.43 -5.07 -10.82
C LEU A 232 -12.58 -5.54 -11.71
N LYS A 233 -13.31 -4.61 -12.33
CA LYS A 233 -14.41 -4.90 -13.24
C LYS A 233 -13.94 -5.60 -14.52
N ASP A 234 -12.94 -5.04 -15.18
CA ASP A 234 -12.54 -5.44 -16.53
C ASP A 234 -11.78 -6.78 -16.54
N VAL A 235 -11.02 -7.08 -15.48
CA VAL A 235 -10.14 -8.26 -15.43
C VAL A 235 -10.65 -9.34 -14.47
N LEU A 236 -11.22 -8.95 -13.33
CA LEU A 236 -11.67 -9.90 -12.31
C LEU A 236 -13.20 -10.08 -12.26
N GLY A 237 -13.96 -9.25 -12.98
CA GLY A 237 -15.41 -9.39 -13.10
C GLY A 237 -16.21 -8.99 -11.85
N TYR A 238 -15.65 -8.12 -10.99
CA TYR A 238 -16.31 -7.60 -9.80
C TYR A 238 -17.11 -6.32 -10.05
#